data_c5540d1cf91df0217bab60ba40bc244b
#
_entry.id   c5540d1cf91df0217bab60ba40bc244b
#
_cell.length_a   1.000
_cell.length_b   1.000
_cell.length_c   1.000
_cell.angle_alpha   90.00
_cell.angle_beta   90.00
_cell.angle_gamma   90.00
#
_symmetry.space_group_name_H-M   'P 1'
#
loop_
_entity.id
_entity.type
_entity.pdbx_description
1 polymer ?
#
loop_
_entity_poly.entity_id
_entity_poly.type
_entity_poly.pdbx_seq_one_letter_code
_entity_poly.pdbx_strand_id
1 'polypeptide(L)'
;MRTEQINGHPLSDVVGGGDPELVAQEVVTAIEKYGELCPADSILDVGCGCGRIAAALTQYVDRESHYVGIDIVPGLIDFARNFITPRYPSFKFLLLNESNKTYDWWLRQDGEKGIATLAEGVSPKSIDLAISVSLFTHLDYAPALEMLTSIHHLLKNDGRVFMTVFVLDAAAINAIEDRRAVFSFKQRTPTGKLNAEKSDDPTFAVAYDGGVLDDLIGSAGFQLERHVRGYWSSGGPGETFQDALILRKAKNPDLGEHRAKRSEKYFSAGDYRRPERHAVQ
;
A
#
# COMPACT_ATOMS: atom_id res chain seq x y z
N MET A 1 -13.59 -6.09 -17.64
CA MET A 1 -12.99 -7.46 -17.68
C MET A 1 -14.07 -8.46 -17.36
N ARG A 2 -14.49 -9.28 -18.32
CA ARG A 2 -15.56 -10.27 -18.11
C ARG A 2 -14.99 -11.46 -17.35
N THR A 3 -15.59 -11.79 -16.21
CA THR A 3 -15.56 -13.06 -15.44
C THR A 3 -14.36 -14.00 -15.72
N GLU A 4 -13.16 -13.51 -15.54
CA GLU A 4 -11.98 -14.36 -15.58
C GLU A 4 -11.77 -14.94 -14.17
N GLN A 5 -11.45 -16.23 -14.16
CA GLN A 5 -11.18 -16.98 -12.92
C GLN A 5 -9.69 -17.20 -12.79
N ILE A 6 -9.17 -17.01 -11.59
CA ILE A 6 -7.82 -17.45 -11.22
C ILE A 6 -7.96 -18.66 -10.31
N ASN A 7 -7.43 -19.80 -10.72
CA ASN A 7 -7.54 -21.06 -10.01
C ASN A 7 -8.98 -21.47 -9.65
N GLY A 8 -9.96 -21.14 -10.51
CA GLY A 8 -11.37 -21.47 -10.31
C GLY A 8 -12.15 -20.48 -9.44
N HIS A 9 -11.52 -19.41 -8.95
CA HIS A 9 -12.16 -18.36 -8.18
C HIS A 9 -12.35 -17.10 -9.03
N PRO A 10 -13.51 -16.40 -8.92
CA PRO A 10 -13.70 -15.10 -9.56
C PRO A 10 -12.59 -14.12 -9.17
N LEU A 11 -12.17 -13.29 -10.10
CA LEU A 11 -11.12 -12.30 -9.87
C LEU A 11 -11.45 -11.37 -8.68
N SER A 12 -12.72 -11.01 -8.51
CA SER A 12 -13.21 -10.21 -7.39
C SER A 12 -12.91 -10.82 -6.02
N ASP A 13 -12.93 -12.15 -5.92
CA ASP A 13 -12.72 -12.86 -4.65
C ASP A 13 -11.24 -12.97 -4.28
N VAL A 14 -10.36 -12.83 -5.29
CA VAL A 14 -8.90 -12.99 -5.11
C VAL A 14 -8.20 -11.65 -4.85
N VAL A 15 -8.80 -10.52 -5.27
CA VAL A 15 -8.16 -9.18 -5.18
C VAL A 15 -8.80 -8.24 -4.16
N GLY A 16 -9.64 -8.77 -3.27
CA GLY A 16 -10.40 -7.98 -2.29
C GLY A 16 -11.77 -7.56 -2.83
N GLY A 17 -12.70 -7.22 -1.94
CA GLY A 17 -14.10 -6.93 -2.29
C GLY A 17 -14.28 -5.70 -3.17
N GLY A 18 -15.49 -5.59 -3.77
CA GLY A 18 -15.89 -4.49 -4.63
C GLY A 18 -15.67 -4.78 -6.11
N ASP A 19 -16.06 -3.82 -6.96
CA ASP A 19 -15.76 -3.87 -8.39
C ASP A 19 -14.28 -3.55 -8.63
N PRO A 20 -13.47 -4.47 -9.17
CA PRO A 20 -12.03 -4.28 -9.31
C PRO A 20 -11.63 -3.07 -10.19
N GLU A 21 -12.46 -2.72 -11.18
CA GLU A 21 -12.20 -1.57 -12.07
C GLU A 21 -12.49 -0.26 -11.35
N LEU A 22 -13.60 -0.17 -10.63
CA LEU A 22 -13.94 1.02 -9.83
C LEU A 22 -12.92 1.25 -8.72
N VAL A 23 -12.55 0.22 -7.97
CA VAL A 23 -11.53 0.32 -6.91
C VAL A 23 -10.17 0.75 -7.49
N ALA A 24 -9.78 0.20 -8.64
CA ALA A 24 -8.53 0.61 -9.29
C ALA A 24 -8.57 2.08 -9.72
N GLN A 25 -9.69 2.55 -10.26
CA GLN A 25 -9.86 3.94 -10.68
C GLN A 25 -9.85 4.92 -9.50
N GLU A 26 -10.51 4.58 -8.39
CA GLU A 26 -10.45 5.35 -7.15
C GLU A 26 -9.01 5.51 -6.66
N VAL A 27 -8.27 4.40 -6.60
CA VAL A 27 -6.88 4.40 -6.14
C VAL A 27 -5.98 5.21 -7.09
N VAL A 28 -6.09 5.03 -8.40
CA VAL A 28 -5.25 5.78 -9.37
C VAL A 28 -5.58 7.27 -9.33
N THR A 29 -6.84 7.64 -9.15
CA THR A 29 -7.24 9.05 -8.94
C THR A 29 -6.59 9.63 -7.67
N ALA A 30 -6.54 8.85 -6.59
CA ALA A 30 -5.86 9.28 -5.37
C ALA A 30 -4.33 9.36 -5.54
N ILE A 31 -3.72 8.44 -6.31
CA ILE A 31 -2.29 8.49 -6.65
C ILE A 31 -1.98 9.74 -7.50
N GLU A 32 -2.80 10.03 -8.51
CA GLU A 32 -2.65 11.24 -9.33
C GLU A 32 -2.70 12.50 -8.45
N LYS A 33 -3.73 12.60 -7.63
CA LYS A 33 -4.03 13.79 -6.84
C LYS A 33 -3.06 14.02 -5.67
N TYR A 34 -2.65 12.98 -4.99
CA TYR A 34 -1.87 13.05 -3.75
C TYR A 34 -0.47 12.47 -3.87
N GLY A 35 -0.28 11.46 -4.71
CA GLY A 35 1.01 10.84 -4.98
C GLY A 35 1.82 11.56 -6.03
N GLU A 36 1.33 12.69 -6.57
CA GLU A 36 2.02 13.49 -7.59
C GLU A 36 2.48 12.65 -8.79
N LEU A 37 1.58 11.79 -9.30
CA LEU A 37 1.88 10.90 -10.42
C LEU A 37 2.35 11.71 -11.65
N CYS A 38 3.53 11.37 -12.15
CA CYS A 38 4.07 11.94 -13.38
C CYS A 38 4.06 10.89 -14.50
N PRO A 39 3.74 11.26 -15.75
CA PRO A 39 3.70 10.31 -16.87
C PRO A 39 5.01 9.56 -17.10
N ALA A 40 6.16 10.14 -16.75
CA ALA A 40 7.49 9.54 -16.93
C ALA A 40 8.02 8.79 -15.68
N ASP A 41 7.21 8.61 -14.64
CA ASP A 41 7.63 7.91 -13.43
C ASP A 41 8.08 6.48 -13.71
N SER A 42 9.17 6.07 -13.08
CA SER A 42 9.50 4.66 -12.88
C SER A 42 8.75 4.18 -11.64
N ILE A 43 7.82 3.23 -11.81
CA ILE A 43 6.87 2.81 -10.79
C ILE A 43 7.21 1.40 -10.30
N LEU A 44 7.20 1.22 -8.97
CA LEU A 44 7.24 -0.06 -8.29
C LEU A 44 5.89 -0.28 -7.58
N ASP A 45 5.19 -1.35 -7.92
CA ASP A 45 3.92 -1.74 -7.26
C ASP A 45 4.13 -3.03 -6.45
N VAL A 46 4.13 -2.90 -5.13
CA VAL A 46 4.39 -3.99 -4.20
C VAL A 46 3.09 -4.56 -3.68
N GLY A 47 2.84 -5.84 -3.98
CA GLY A 47 1.53 -6.47 -3.82
C GLY A 47 0.61 -6.13 -4.99
N CYS A 48 1.14 -6.17 -6.22
CA CYS A 48 0.43 -5.73 -7.42
C CYS A 48 -0.79 -6.62 -7.80
N GLY A 49 -0.87 -7.82 -7.22
CA GLY A 49 -1.92 -8.78 -7.53
C GLY A 49 -1.95 -9.13 -9.02
N CYS A 50 -3.15 -9.14 -9.59
CA CYS A 50 -3.37 -9.38 -11.02
C CYS A 50 -3.07 -8.15 -11.91
N GLY A 51 -2.52 -7.07 -11.35
CA GLY A 51 -2.18 -5.85 -12.09
C GLY A 51 -3.36 -4.90 -12.32
N ARG A 52 -4.41 -4.90 -11.47
CA ARG A 52 -5.56 -4.00 -11.63
C ARG A 52 -5.14 -2.52 -11.60
N ILE A 53 -4.23 -2.15 -10.69
CA ILE A 53 -3.68 -0.78 -10.62
C ILE A 53 -2.82 -0.48 -11.86
N ALA A 54 -1.97 -1.43 -12.28
CA ALA A 54 -1.20 -1.32 -13.51
C ALA A 54 -2.09 -1.04 -14.72
N ALA A 55 -3.19 -1.79 -14.88
CA ALA A 55 -4.11 -1.60 -15.99
C ALA A 55 -4.76 -0.21 -15.98
N ALA A 56 -5.16 0.32 -14.82
CA ALA A 56 -5.70 1.65 -14.69
C ALA A 56 -4.65 2.74 -14.95
N LEU A 57 -3.42 2.55 -14.50
CA LEU A 57 -2.30 3.48 -14.70
C LEU A 57 -1.94 3.67 -16.18
N THR A 58 -2.24 2.73 -17.06
CA THR A 58 -1.94 2.83 -18.50
C THR A 58 -2.56 4.06 -19.18
N GLN A 59 -3.53 4.70 -18.57
CA GLN A 59 -4.17 5.92 -19.07
C GLN A 59 -3.44 7.21 -18.62
N TYR A 60 -2.52 7.10 -17.65
CA TYR A 60 -1.88 8.23 -17.00
C TYR A 60 -0.37 8.30 -17.24
N VAL A 61 0.24 7.17 -17.60
CA VAL A 61 1.69 7.08 -17.79
C VAL A 61 2.03 6.88 -19.26
N ASP A 62 3.23 7.31 -19.64
CA ASP A 62 3.76 7.13 -21.00
C ASP A 62 3.97 5.64 -21.28
N ARG A 63 3.90 5.26 -22.58
CA ARG A 63 4.16 3.87 -23.00
C ARG A 63 5.57 3.40 -22.66
N GLU A 64 6.52 4.34 -22.59
CA GLU A 64 7.92 4.10 -22.26
C GLU A 64 8.17 4.06 -20.74
N SER A 65 7.18 4.41 -19.91
CA SER A 65 7.30 4.41 -18.45
C SER A 65 7.60 3.01 -17.95
N HIS A 66 8.57 2.91 -17.06
CA HIS A 66 8.92 1.65 -16.45
C HIS A 66 7.99 1.35 -15.27
N TYR A 67 7.29 0.24 -15.37
CA TYR A 67 6.48 -0.29 -14.26
C TYR A 67 6.97 -1.69 -13.91
N VAL A 68 7.17 -1.92 -12.60
CA VAL A 68 7.49 -3.24 -12.04
C VAL A 68 6.46 -3.57 -10.98
N GLY A 69 5.58 -4.53 -11.25
CA GLY A 69 4.67 -5.11 -10.27
C GLY A 69 5.27 -6.36 -9.65
N ILE A 70 5.15 -6.49 -8.34
CA ILE A 70 5.70 -7.61 -7.57
C ILE A 70 4.58 -8.21 -6.73
N ASP A 71 4.42 -9.53 -6.80
CA ASP A 71 3.48 -10.28 -5.97
C ASP A 71 4.01 -11.68 -5.66
N ILE A 72 3.45 -12.31 -4.64
CA ILE A 72 3.82 -13.65 -4.16
C ILE A 72 2.92 -14.76 -4.75
N VAL A 73 1.81 -14.39 -5.39
CA VAL A 73 0.82 -15.35 -5.91
C VAL A 73 1.07 -15.63 -7.39
N PRO A 74 1.52 -16.84 -7.76
CA PRO A 74 1.90 -17.17 -9.14
C PRO A 74 0.79 -16.91 -10.15
N GLY A 75 -0.44 -17.33 -9.85
CA GLY A 75 -1.58 -17.18 -10.77
C GLY A 75 -1.94 -15.72 -11.05
N LEU A 76 -1.74 -14.79 -10.09
CA LEU A 76 -1.97 -13.37 -10.28
C LEU A 76 -0.90 -12.75 -11.19
N ILE A 77 0.35 -13.11 -10.97
CA ILE A 77 1.48 -12.65 -11.81
C ILE A 77 1.36 -13.18 -13.24
N ASP A 78 1.00 -14.45 -13.41
CA ASP A 78 0.81 -15.03 -14.74
C ASP A 78 -0.36 -14.35 -15.47
N PHE A 79 -1.44 -14.03 -14.76
CA PHE A 79 -2.53 -13.23 -15.32
C PHE A 79 -2.01 -11.88 -15.83
N ALA A 80 -1.33 -11.11 -14.99
CA ALA A 80 -0.81 -9.79 -15.34
C ALA A 80 0.17 -9.84 -16.54
N ARG A 81 1.05 -10.83 -16.56
CA ARG A 81 1.99 -11.08 -17.68
C ARG A 81 1.29 -11.37 -18.99
N ASN A 82 0.20 -12.15 -18.96
CA ASN A 82 -0.51 -12.56 -20.15
C ASN A 82 -1.44 -11.48 -20.71
N PHE A 83 -1.99 -10.62 -19.85
CA PHE A 83 -3.02 -9.65 -20.27
C PHE A 83 -2.50 -8.20 -20.37
N ILE A 84 -1.50 -7.82 -19.58
CA ILE A 84 -1.00 -6.44 -19.57
C ILE A 84 0.30 -6.31 -20.37
N THR A 85 1.32 -7.11 -20.09
CA THR A 85 2.64 -7.00 -20.73
C THR A 85 2.60 -7.02 -22.26
N PRO A 86 1.76 -7.82 -22.96
CA PRO A 86 1.73 -7.78 -24.43
C PRO A 86 1.31 -6.44 -25.03
N ARG A 87 0.53 -5.65 -24.29
CA ARG A 87 0.08 -4.31 -24.71
C ARG A 87 1.00 -3.20 -24.21
N TYR A 88 1.68 -3.44 -23.10
CA TYR A 88 2.61 -2.53 -22.42
C TYR A 88 3.91 -3.27 -22.09
N PRO A 89 4.83 -3.45 -23.05
CA PRO A 89 6.05 -4.25 -22.85
C PRO A 89 7.01 -3.69 -21.81
N SER A 90 6.89 -2.41 -21.45
CA SER A 90 7.63 -1.76 -20.36
C SER A 90 7.08 -2.10 -18.97
N PHE A 91 5.88 -2.72 -18.90
CA PHE A 91 5.28 -3.19 -17.67
C PHE A 91 5.70 -4.63 -17.40
N LYS A 92 6.50 -4.82 -16.36
CA LYS A 92 7.03 -6.12 -15.94
C LYS A 92 6.35 -6.57 -14.66
N PHE A 93 6.08 -7.87 -14.55
CA PHE A 93 5.50 -8.47 -13.36
C PHE A 93 6.44 -9.57 -12.85
N LEU A 94 6.86 -9.48 -11.59
CA LEU A 94 7.82 -10.37 -10.98
C LEU A 94 7.13 -11.18 -9.88
N LEU A 95 7.30 -12.50 -9.95
CA LEU A 95 6.93 -13.37 -8.86
C LEU A 95 8.06 -13.33 -7.83
N LEU A 96 7.74 -12.98 -6.60
CA LEU A 96 8.65 -13.20 -5.48
C LEU A 96 8.65 -14.69 -5.19
N ASN A 97 9.72 -15.38 -5.58
CA ASN A 97 9.74 -16.81 -5.82
C ASN A 97 9.77 -17.64 -4.53
N GLU A 98 8.88 -18.61 -4.40
CA GLU A 98 8.87 -19.62 -3.34
C GLU A 98 10.14 -20.49 -3.32
N SER A 99 10.80 -20.69 -4.46
CA SER A 99 11.97 -21.56 -4.58
C SER A 99 13.20 -21.09 -3.81
N ASN A 100 13.23 -19.85 -3.36
CA ASN A 100 14.31 -19.27 -2.55
C ASN A 100 14.05 -19.36 -1.04
N LYS A 101 13.12 -20.19 -0.58
CA LYS A 101 12.72 -20.28 0.84
C LYS A 101 12.31 -18.91 1.44
N THR A 102 11.90 -18.02 0.62
CA THR A 102 11.72 -16.60 0.93
C THR A 102 10.33 -16.30 1.49
N TYR A 103 9.41 -17.26 1.42
CA TYR A 103 8.22 -17.26 2.25
C TYR A 103 8.57 -17.36 3.74
N ASP A 104 9.69 -18.01 4.05
CA ASP A 104 10.24 -17.99 5.41
C ASP A 104 10.77 -16.61 5.84
N TRP A 105 10.95 -15.62 4.92
CA TRP A 105 11.41 -14.31 5.35
C TRP A 105 10.30 -13.49 6.03
N TRP A 106 9.05 -13.74 5.71
CA TRP A 106 7.92 -13.26 6.50
C TRP A 106 7.97 -13.78 7.94
N LEU A 107 8.68 -14.90 8.15
CA LEU A 107 8.82 -15.61 9.41
C LEU A 107 10.25 -15.57 9.98
N ARG A 108 11.24 -15.05 9.25
CA ARG A 108 12.64 -15.03 9.67
C ARG A 108 13.08 -13.70 10.26
N GLN A 109 13.69 -13.80 11.44
CA GLN A 109 14.24 -12.69 12.21
C GLN A 109 15.59 -12.15 11.70
N ASP A 110 16.08 -12.52 10.53
CA ASP A 110 17.40 -12.16 10.02
C ASP A 110 17.32 -11.10 8.93
N GLY A 111 17.38 -9.83 9.30
CA GLY A 111 17.10 -8.62 8.51
C GLY A 111 17.95 -8.32 7.26
N GLU A 112 18.83 -9.22 6.80
CA GLU A 112 19.65 -8.95 5.62
C GLU A 112 19.12 -9.54 4.30
N LYS A 113 18.16 -10.47 4.33
CA LYS A 113 17.71 -11.22 3.14
C LYS A 113 16.50 -10.62 2.41
N GLY A 114 15.67 -9.82 3.07
CA GLY A 114 14.48 -9.20 2.47
C GLY A 114 14.81 -8.19 1.38
N ILE A 115 15.83 -7.37 1.60
CA ILE A 115 16.30 -6.33 0.68
C ILE A 115 16.80 -6.93 -0.64
N ALA A 116 17.52 -8.06 -0.58
CA ALA A 116 18.09 -8.71 -1.75
C ALA A 116 17.00 -9.24 -2.70
N THR A 117 15.85 -9.66 -2.21
CA THR A 117 14.81 -10.32 -3.02
C THR A 117 13.94 -9.32 -3.78
N LEU A 118 13.59 -8.18 -3.20
CA LEU A 118 12.93 -7.09 -3.93
C LEU A 118 13.86 -6.46 -4.96
N ALA A 119 15.18 -6.48 -4.71
CA ALA A 119 16.18 -5.94 -5.62
C ALA A 119 16.48 -6.85 -6.82
N GLU A 120 16.05 -8.14 -6.82
CA GLU A 120 16.20 -8.99 -7.99
C GLU A 120 15.33 -8.46 -9.15
N GLY A 121 15.94 -7.70 -10.04
CA GLY A 121 15.30 -7.10 -11.23
C GLY A 121 14.94 -5.63 -11.12
N VAL A 122 15.19 -4.97 -9.97
CA VAL A 122 15.02 -3.53 -9.78
C VAL A 122 16.32 -2.93 -9.23
N SER A 123 16.88 -1.97 -9.95
CA SER A 123 18.13 -1.31 -9.53
C SER A 123 17.88 -0.40 -8.30
N PRO A 124 18.82 -0.33 -7.34
CA PRO A 124 18.76 0.64 -6.26
C PRO A 124 18.62 2.08 -6.79
N LYS A 125 17.83 2.88 -6.11
CA LYS A 125 17.62 4.31 -6.44
C LYS A 125 17.15 4.55 -7.89
N SER A 126 16.32 3.66 -8.42
CA SER A 126 15.79 3.78 -9.79
C SER A 126 14.29 4.13 -9.84
N ILE A 127 13.58 4.02 -8.71
CA ILE A 127 12.14 4.18 -8.62
C ILE A 127 11.76 5.61 -8.20
N ASP A 128 10.84 6.22 -8.94
CA ASP A 128 10.27 7.53 -8.63
C ASP A 128 9.08 7.42 -7.69
N LEU A 129 8.19 6.45 -7.94
CA LEU A 129 6.99 6.20 -7.17
C LEU A 129 6.88 4.72 -6.80
N ALA A 130 6.85 4.42 -5.51
CA ALA A 130 6.44 3.11 -5.02
C ALA A 130 4.96 3.15 -4.63
N ILE A 131 4.21 2.13 -5.06
CA ILE A 131 2.79 1.95 -4.74
C ILE A 131 2.66 0.68 -3.92
N SER A 132 1.81 0.70 -2.90
CA SER A 132 1.43 -0.50 -2.16
C SER A 132 -0.01 -0.38 -1.68
N VAL A 133 -0.92 -1.07 -2.36
CA VAL A 133 -2.36 -0.99 -2.09
C VAL A 133 -2.83 -2.27 -1.41
N SER A 134 -3.38 -2.13 -0.21
CA SER A 134 -3.92 -3.23 0.61
C SER A 134 -2.88 -4.29 1.04
N LEU A 135 -1.58 -4.05 0.91
CA LEU A 135 -0.55 -4.99 1.38
C LEU A 135 -0.27 -4.80 2.87
N PHE A 136 -0.02 -3.57 3.29
CA PHE A 136 0.32 -3.26 4.69
C PHE A 136 -0.83 -3.54 5.66
N THR A 137 -2.04 -3.63 5.18
CA THR A 137 -3.21 -4.06 5.96
C THR A 137 -3.22 -5.57 6.29
N HIS A 138 -2.24 -6.33 5.78
CA HIS A 138 -2.06 -7.76 6.03
C HIS A 138 -0.71 -8.11 6.66
N LEU A 139 0.11 -7.09 7.00
CA LEU A 139 1.44 -7.27 7.55
C LEU A 139 1.49 -6.91 9.02
N ASP A 140 2.08 -7.78 9.86
CA ASP A 140 2.48 -7.40 11.20
C ASP A 140 3.68 -6.43 11.14
N TYR A 141 4.04 -5.82 12.26
CA TYR A 141 5.02 -4.73 12.34
C TYR A 141 6.38 -5.07 11.72
N ALA A 142 6.97 -6.22 12.04
CA ALA A 142 8.31 -6.56 11.57
C ALA A 142 8.36 -6.76 10.04
N PRO A 143 7.48 -7.55 9.41
CA PRO A 143 7.38 -7.61 7.95
C PRO A 143 7.10 -6.26 7.29
N ALA A 144 6.24 -5.42 7.89
CA ALA A 144 5.95 -4.08 7.37
C ALA A 144 7.19 -3.18 7.38
N LEU A 145 7.98 -3.20 8.46
CA LEU A 145 9.23 -2.45 8.56
C LEU A 145 10.25 -2.90 7.50
N GLU A 146 10.42 -4.20 7.35
CA GLU A 146 11.33 -4.78 6.37
C GLU A 146 10.93 -4.40 4.94
N MET A 147 9.64 -4.47 4.62
CA MET A 147 9.10 -4.06 3.32
C MET A 147 9.35 -2.57 3.04
N LEU A 148 9.04 -1.68 3.97
CA LEU A 148 9.30 -0.25 3.80
C LEU A 148 10.79 0.06 3.68
N THR A 149 11.65 -0.62 4.43
CA THR A 149 13.11 -0.47 4.32
C THR A 149 13.61 -0.89 2.94
N SER A 150 13.07 -1.97 2.39
CA SER A 150 13.38 -2.45 1.03
C SER A 150 12.95 -1.43 -0.03
N ILE A 151 11.73 -0.90 0.09
CA ILE A 151 11.23 0.16 -0.78
C ILE A 151 12.13 1.40 -0.70
N HIS A 152 12.55 1.80 0.52
CA HIS A 152 13.46 2.93 0.71
C HIS A 152 14.76 2.77 -0.06
N HIS A 153 15.33 1.56 -0.10
CA HIS A 153 16.57 1.28 -0.84
C HIS A 153 16.40 1.46 -2.35
N LEU A 154 15.25 1.07 -2.90
CA LEU A 154 14.96 1.12 -4.34
C LEU A 154 14.54 2.51 -4.83
N LEU A 155 13.95 3.35 -3.97
CA LEU A 155 13.53 4.69 -4.32
C LEU A 155 14.71 5.63 -4.60
N LYS A 156 14.55 6.53 -5.56
CA LYS A 156 15.38 7.73 -5.73
C LYS A 156 15.34 8.61 -4.49
N ASN A 157 16.26 9.55 -4.38
CA ASN A 157 16.35 10.43 -3.19
C ASN A 157 15.09 11.33 -3.04
N ASP A 158 14.50 11.72 -4.14
CA ASP A 158 13.26 12.50 -4.26
C ASP A 158 12.02 11.63 -4.50
N GLY A 159 12.21 10.31 -4.51
CA GLY A 159 11.15 9.34 -4.69
C GLY A 159 10.14 9.36 -3.56
N ARG A 160 8.97 8.81 -3.82
CA ARG A 160 7.83 8.82 -2.91
C ARG A 160 7.13 7.47 -2.84
N VAL A 161 6.42 7.25 -1.72
CA VAL A 161 5.56 6.08 -1.53
C VAL A 161 4.11 6.54 -1.44
N PHE A 162 3.23 5.86 -2.17
CA PHE A 162 1.80 5.85 -1.95
C PHE A 162 1.42 4.49 -1.38
N MET A 163 0.94 4.44 -0.15
CA MET A 163 0.52 3.19 0.47
C MET A 163 -0.83 3.33 1.15
N THR A 164 -1.59 2.23 1.22
CA THR A 164 -2.85 2.20 1.93
C THR A 164 -2.78 1.35 3.20
N VAL A 165 -3.40 1.86 4.26
CA VAL A 165 -3.44 1.26 5.60
C VAL A 165 -4.78 1.51 6.28
N PHE A 166 -4.99 0.92 7.46
CA PHE A 166 -6.03 1.36 8.39
C PHE A 166 -5.37 2.10 9.56
N VAL A 167 -5.74 3.36 9.79
CA VAL A 167 -5.19 4.19 10.87
C VAL A 167 -6.21 4.32 12.00
N LEU A 168 -5.84 3.91 13.21
CA LEU A 168 -6.64 4.07 14.42
C LEU A 168 -6.32 5.41 15.07
N ASP A 169 -6.89 6.49 14.53
CA ASP A 169 -6.90 7.79 15.18
C ASP A 169 -8.18 8.01 16.01
N ALA A 170 -8.29 9.13 16.69
CA ALA A 170 -9.44 9.44 17.54
C ALA A 170 -10.78 9.39 16.77
N ALA A 171 -10.80 9.82 15.50
CA ALA A 171 -12.03 9.79 14.70
C ALA A 171 -12.42 8.37 14.28
N ALA A 172 -11.44 7.54 13.94
CA ALA A 172 -11.67 6.13 13.65
C ALA A 172 -12.16 5.37 14.89
N ILE A 173 -11.55 5.62 16.07
CA ILE A 173 -11.96 5.03 17.34
C ILE A 173 -13.41 5.40 17.68
N ASN A 174 -13.75 6.69 17.59
CA ASN A 174 -15.14 7.15 17.80
C ASN A 174 -16.13 6.50 16.82
N ALA A 175 -15.72 6.34 15.56
CA ALA A 175 -16.56 5.68 14.55
C ALA A 175 -16.77 4.18 14.84
N ILE A 176 -15.75 3.51 15.39
CA ILE A 176 -15.85 2.12 15.84
C ILE A 176 -16.81 2.01 17.04
N GLU A 177 -16.68 2.89 18.03
CA GLU A 177 -17.57 2.95 19.21
C GLU A 177 -19.02 3.21 18.81
N ASP A 178 -19.25 4.10 17.85
CA ASP A 178 -20.56 4.41 17.27
C ASP A 178 -21.08 3.34 16.29
N ARG A 179 -20.32 2.28 16.03
CA ARG A 179 -20.65 1.20 15.07
C ARG A 179 -20.87 1.69 13.64
N ARG A 180 -20.18 2.75 13.24
CA ARG A 180 -20.19 3.29 11.86
C ARG A 180 -19.03 2.75 10.99
N ALA A 181 -17.96 2.29 11.63
CA ALA A 181 -16.80 1.72 10.95
C ALA A 181 -17.10 0.30 10.44
N VAL A 182 -16.48 -0.05 9.31
CA VAL A 182 -16.58 -1.40 8.71
C VAL A 182 -15.85 -2.44 9.56
N PHE A 183 -14.73 -2.07 10.17
CA PHE A 183 -13.90 -2.94 11.01
C PHE A 183 -13.83 -2.40 12.45
N SER A 184 -13.55 -3.31 13.40
CA SER A 184 -13.50 -2.97 14.83
C SER A 184 -12.09 -3.07 15.44
N PHE A 185 -11.19 -3.85 14.85
CA PHE A 185 -9.80 -4.01 15.24
C PHE A 185 -9.58 -4.28 16.74
N LYS A 186 -10.41 -5.16 17.34
CA LYS A 186 -10.41 -5.44 18.77
C LYS A 186 -9.36 -6.45 19.22
N GLN A 187 -8.75 -7.14 18.28
CA GLN A 187 -7.74 -8.16 18.54
C GLN A 187 -6.32 -7.55 18.46
N ARG A 188 -5.32 -8.37 18.74
CA ARG A 188 -3.91 -8.00 18.56
C ARG A 188 -3.22 -8.97 17.62
N THR A 189 -2.25 -8.46 16.86
CA THR A 189 -1.34 -9.31 16.08
C THR A 189 -0.44 -10.16 17.00
N PRO A 190 0.22 -11.20 16.50
CA PRO A 190 1.10 -12.06 17.28
C PRO A 190 2.22 -11.30 18.02
N THR A 191 2.75 -10.23 17.43
CA THR A 191 3.74 -9.37 18.11
C THR A 191 3.13 -8.48 19.20
N GLY A 192 1.80 -8.34 19.23
CA GLY A 192 1.09 -7.43 20.12
C GLY A 192 1.24 -5.95 19.76
N LYS A 193 1.97 -5.62 18.68
CA LYS A 193 2.21 -4.23 18.28
C LYS A 193 1.03 -3.61 17.51
N LEU A 194 0.36 -4.39 16.65
CA LEU A 194 -0.76 -3.88 15.85
C LEU A 194 -2.10 -4.39 16.36
N ASN A 195 -3.15 -3.70 15.94
CA ASN A 195 -4.53 -4.13 16.15
C ASN A 195 -4.98 -5.01 14.97
N ALA A 196 -5.73 -6.06 15.24
CA ALA A 196 -6.22 -7.01 14.25
C ALA A 196 -7.75 -7.13 14.31
N GLU A 197 -8.39 -7.41 13.17
CA GLU A 197 -9.84 -7.60 13.11
C GLU A 197 -10.23 -8.99 13.61
N LYS A 198 -9.46 -10.04 13.26
CA LYS A 198 -9.76 -11.42 13.64
C LYS A 198 -8.66 -12.01 14.53
N SER A 199 -9.06 -12.87 15.47
CA SER A 199 -8.13 -13.58 16.36
C SER A 199 -7.59 -14.87 15.74
N ASP A 200 -8.39 -15.54 14.91
CA ASP A 200 -8.06 -16.78 14.20
C ASP A 200 -7.27 -16.56 12.90
N ASP A 201 -7.35 -15.36 12.35
CA ASP A 201 -6.54 -14.89 11.24
C ASP A 201 -6.11 -13.42 11.48
N PRO A 202 -5.07 -13.19 12.31
CA PRO A 202 -4.63 -11.84 12.65
C PRO A 202 -4.13 -11.02 11.47
N THR A 203 -3.81 -11.66 10.34
CA THR A 203 -3.36 -11.00 9.10
C THR A 203 -4.50 -10.71 8.13
N PHE A 204 -5.74 -11.09 8.47
CA PHE A 204 -6.91 -10.77 7.66
C PHE A 204 -7.07 -9.26 7.44
N ALA A 205 -6.94 -8.47 8.49
CA ALA A 205 -6.85 -7.02 8.43
C ALA A 205 -6.19 -6.50 9.71
N VAL A 206 -5.17 -5.66 9.56
CA VAL A 206 -4.47 -5.01 10.66
C VAL A 206 -4.57 -3.49 10.56
N ALA A 207 -4.61 -2.82 11.72
CA ALA A 207 -4.65 -1.38 11.83
C ALA A 207 -3.52 -0.86 12.73
N TYR A 208 -3.03 0.30 12.39
CA TYR A 208 -1.92 0.98 13.04
C TYR A 208 -2.44 2.12 13.92
N ASP A 209 -2.11 2.14 15.19
CA ASP A 209 -2.25 3.38 15.96
C ASP A 209 -1.17 4.39 15.56
N GLY A 210 -1.42 5.68 15.83
CA GLY A 210 -0.57 6.76 15.34
C GLY A 210 0.89 6.64 15.81
N GLY A 211 1.13 6.23 17.05
CA GLY A 211 2.48 6.09 17.59
C GLY A 211 3.26 4.96 16.94
N VAL A 212 2.62 3.82 16.70
CA VAL A 212 3.24 2.67 16.02
C VAL A 212 3.47 2.97 14.54
N LEU A 213 2.55 3.68 13.90
CA LEU A 213 2.72 4.09 12.50
C LEU A 213 3.87 5.08 12.32
N ASP A 214 4.00 6.06 13.19
CA ASP A 214 5.12 7.01 13.21
C ASP A 214 6.47 6.31 13.42
N ASP A 215 6.52 5.35 14.35
CA ASP A 215 7.69 4.53 14.62
C ASP A 215 8.08 3.69 13.39
N LEU A 216 7.11 3.05 12.75
CA LEU A 216 7.32 2.26 11.54
C LEU A 216 7.90 3.10 10.40
N ILE A 217 7.25 4.24 10.10
CA ILE A 217 7.65 5.15 9.03
C ILE A 217 9.04 5.72 9.29
N GLY A 218 9.29 6.19 10.52
CA GLY A 218 10.57 6.77 10.91
C GLY A 218 11.71 5.74 10.91
N SER A 219 11.47 4.53 11.44
CA SER A 219 12.45 3.44 11.46
C SER A 219 12.83 2.96 10.06
N ALA A 220 11.93 3.04 9.09
CA ALA A 220 12.20 2.73 7.69
C ALA A 220 12.89 3.88 6.92
N GLY A 221 13.21 5.01 7.58
CA GLY A 221 13.89 6.16 6.98
C GLY A 221 12.99 7.10 6.20
N PHE A 222 11.69 7.04 6.44
CA PHE A 222 10.70 7.92 5.82
C PHE A 222 10.16 8.98 6.78
N GLN A 223 9.51 9.97 6.19
CA GLN A 223 8.63 10.91 6.87
C GLN A 223 7.25 10.88 6.21
N LEU A 224 6.21 11.02 7.02
CA LEU A 224 4.86 11.19 6.51
C LEU A 224 4.71 12.60 5.93
N GLU A 225 4.37 12.70 4.64
CA GLU A 225 4.07 13.96 3.98
C GLU A 225 2.58 14.26 4.05
N ARG A 226 1.73 13.23 3.84
CA ARG A 226 0.28 13.40 3.81
C ARG A 226 -0.42 12.13 4.30
N HIS A 227 -1.51 12.33 5.05
CA HIS A 227 -2.49 11.31 5.37
C HIS A 227 -3.84 11.72 4.77
N VAL A 228 -4.38 10.89 3.89
CA VAL A 228 -5.71 11.04 3.29
C VAL A 228 -6.61 9.98 3.92
N ARG A 229 -7.64 10.44 4.64
CA ARG A 229 -8.54 9.54 5.36
C ARG A 229 -9.40 8.73 4.42
N GLY A 230 -9.43 7.41 4.64
CA GLY A 230 -10.32 6.48 3.97
C GLY A 230 -11.75 6.50 4.52
N TYR A 231 -12.68 5.95 3.75
CA TYR A 231 -14.08 5.90 4.19
C TYR A 231 -14.43 4.63 4.99
N TRP A 232 -13.47 3.73 5.24
CA TRP A 232 -13.67 2.52 6.03
C TRP A 232 -14.20 2.80 7.47
N SER A 233 -13.78 3.90 8.06
CA SER A 233 -14.16 4.29 9.42
C SER A 233 -15.37 5.21 9.47
N SER A 234 -15.64 6.00 8.41
CA SER A 234 -16.69 7.02 8.45
C SER A 234 -18.03 6.52 7.89
N GLY A 235 -18.02 5.50 7.05
CA GLY A 235 -19.17 5.06 6.27
C GLY A 235 -19.69 6.11 5.27
N GLY A 236 -18.97 7.24 5.14
CA GLY A 236 -19.29 8.35 4.25
C GLY A 236 -18.42 8.37 3.00
N PRO A 237 -18.64 9.35 2.10
CA PRO A 237 -17.83 9.48 0.89
C PRO A 237 -16.37 9.76 1.26
N GLY A 238 -15.46 9.04 0.65
CA GLY A 238 -14.00 9.21 0.71
C GLY A 238 -13.41 8.93 -0.66
N GLU A 239 -12.13 9.17 -0.82
CA GLU A 239 -11.45 8.95 -2.10
C GLU A 239 -10.95 7.53 -2.25
N THR A 240 -10.64 6.85 -1.13
CA THR A 240 -10.25 5.45 -1.07
C THR A 240 -10.92 4.77 0.12
N PHE A 241 -11.13 3.46 0.02
CA PHE A 241 -11.68 2.70 1.16
C PHE A 241 -10.75 2.75 2.37
N GLN A 242 -9.48 2.44 2.19
CA GLN A 242 -8.43 2.52 3.22
C GLN A 242 -7.85 3.92 3.30
N ASP A 243 -7.22 4.27 4.41
CA ASP A 243 -6.43 5.50 4.51
C ASP A 243 -5.25 5.45 3.55
N ALA A 244 -4.99 6.52 2.82
CA ALA A 244 -3.84 6.63 1.95
C ALA A 244 -2.75 7.50 2.60
N LEU A 245 -1.52 7.01 2.59
CA LEU A 245 -0.36 7.71 3.11
C LEU A 245 0.61 8.02 1.97
N ILE A 246 1.13 9.24 1.95
CA ILE A 246 2.21 9.65 1.08
C ILE A 246 3.46 9.84 1.94
N LEU A 247 4.52 9.09 1.61
CA LEU A 247 5.77 9.14 2.34
C LEU A 247 6.89 9.67 1.44
N ARG A 248 7.81 10.43 2.03
CA ARG A 248 9.08 10.85 1.41
C ARG A 248 10.24 10.35 2.24
N LYS A 249 11.40 10.17 1.60
CA LYS A 249 12.63 9.91 2.35
C LYS A 249 12.91 11.05 3.32
N ALA A 250 13.28 10.72 4.54
CA ALA A 250 13.69 11.73 5.53
C ALA A 250 14.96 12.45 5.04
N LYS A 251 14.97 13.78 5.11
CA LYS A 251 16.09 14.62 4.59
C LYS A 251 17.40 14.45 5.39
N ASN A 252 17.34 13.95 6.63
CA ASN A 252 18.45 13.52 7.47
C ASN A 252 17.99 12.29 8.23
N PRO A 253 18.40 11.09 7.86
CA PRO A 253 18.10 9.91 8.65
C PRO A 253 19.11 9.83 9.82
N ASP A 254 18.96 10.67 10.83
CA ASP A 254 19.42 10.29 12.17
C ASP A 254 18.46 9.21 12.64
N LEU A 255 18.83 7.96 12.37
CA LEU A 255 18.08 6.73 12.65
C LEU A 255 17.84 6.48 14.15
N GLY A 256 17.93 7.50 14.98
CA GLY A 256 17.90 7.35 16.44
C GLY A 256 16.97 8.26 17.24
N GLU A 257 16.44 9.35 16.71
CA GLU A 257 15.76 10.38 17.53
C GLU A 257 14.32 10.74 17.13
N HIS A 258 13.57 9.90 16.45
CA HIS A 258 12.13 10.14 16.25
C HIS A 258 11.32 9.80 17.51
N ARG A 259 11.63 10.47 18.62
CA ARG A 259 10.82 10.45 19.83
C ARG A 259 9.62 11.39 19.72
N ALA A 260 8.43 10.80 19.85
CA ALA A 260 7.26 11.30 20.59
C ALA A 260 6.68 12.72 20.33
N LYS A 261 7.13 13.53 19.38
CA LYS A 261 6.60 14.90 19.17
C LYS A 261 5.66 15.08 17.99
N ARG A 262 5.27 14.03 17.27
CA ARG A 262 4.45 14.15 16.06
C ARG A 262 3.04 13.57 16.13
N SER A 263 2.58 13.07 17.27
CA SER A 263 1.19 12.62 17.46
C SER A 263 0.13 13.71 17.16
N GLU A 264 0.50 14.97 17.29
CA GLU A 264 -0.39 16.10 16.99
C GLU A 264 -0.76 16.25 15.51
N LYS A 265 0.07 15.73 14.58
CA LYS A 265 -0.18 15.85 13.13
C LYS A 265 -1.36 14.96 12.65
N TYR A 266 -1.60 13.85 13.35
CA TYR A 266 -2.74 12.97 13.07
C TYR A 266 -4.05 13.45 13.69
N PHE A 267 -3.98 14.43 14.61
CA PHE A 267 -5.12 14.85 15.43
C PHE A 267 -5.69 16.23 15.08
N SER A 268 -5.17 16.92 14.05
CA SER A 268 -5.75 18.19 13.63
C SER A 268 -7.04 17.97 12.86
N ALA A 269 -8.16 18.20 13.53
CA ALA A 269 -9.54 18.13 13.02
C ALA A 269 -9.87 19.22 11.96
N GLY A 270 -8.88 19.71 11.16
CA GLY A 270 -9.00 20.94 10.39
C GLY A 270 -9.17 20.81 8.88
N ASP A 271 -8.84 19.71 8.24
CA ASP A 271 -8.71 19.68 6.76
C ASP A 271 -9.88 19.04 6.00
N TYR A 272 -11.04 18.84 6.64
CA TYR A 272 -12.23 18.39 5.90
C TYR A 272 -12.94 19.56 5.20
N ARG A 273 -12.39 20.04 4.08
CA ARG A 273 -13.16 20.85 3.11
C ARG A 273 -13.90 19.88 2.18
N ARG A 274 -15.23 19.86 2.27
CA ARG A 274 -16.11 19.20 1.29
C ARG A 274 -15.79 19.72 -0.11
N PRO A 275 -15.49 18.86 -1.11
CA PRO A 275 -15.52 19.27 -2.50
C PRO A 275 -16.97 19.53 -2.91
N GLU A 276 -17.24 20.67 -3.52
CA GLU A 276 -18.52 20.99 -4.13
C GLU A 276 -18.78 19.99 -5.27
N ARG A 277 -19.96 19.37 -5.26
CA ARG A 277 -20.40 18.46 -6.32
C ARG A 277 -20.60 19.29 -7.60
N HIS A 278 -19.75 19.11 -8.59
CA HIS A 278 -20.11 19.46 -9.95
C HIS A 278 -21.11 18.41 -10.45
N ALA A 279 -22.35 18.84 -10.60
CA ALA A 279 -23.39 18.08 -11.27
C ALA A 279 -22.97 17.91 -12.73
N VAL A 280 -22.77 16.67 -13.14
CA VAL A 280 -22.70 16.31 -14.56
C VAL A 280 -24.12 16.32 -15.08
N GLN A 281 -24.38 17.24 -16.00
CA GLN A 281 -25.58 17.23 -16.87
C GLN A 281 -25.44 16.15 -17.94
#